data_a689a7232b60a88b8c7d477250a341f0
#
_entry.id   a689a7232b60a88b8c7d477250a341f0
#
_cell.length_a   1.000
_cell.length_b   1.000
_cell.length_c   1.000
_cell.angle_alpha   90.00
_cell.angle_beta   90.00
_cell.angle_gamma   90.00
#
_symmetry.space_group_name_H-M   'P 1'
#
loop_
_entity.id
_entity.type
_entity.pdbx_description
1 polymer ?
#
loop_
_entity_poly.entity_id
_entity_poly.type
_entity_poly.pdbx_seq_one_letter_code
_entity_poly.pdbx_strand_id
1 'polypeptide(L)'
;MHAFCQKKTAIMNEGKEQILKVAIERMQQVGIRSVSIDDICHELGMSKKTFYVYFPSKDDLVQAILHKHEQKVAHDLDNALAKRTITQVIVEWAKIAQSTQKKDLKTPAMMYDLEKYYPQLFAAHKKVMRETAEKILVRFLEKGVSEGIFRAEIDVDVVAMMFLDMQYRLLDLMTSGQMTKEEVHRIGHQRMDILMRGILSESGLLRLREKVKNNI
;
A
#
# COMPACT_ATOMS: atom_id res chain seq x y z
N MET A 1 -12.22 29.82 -26.65
CA MET A 1 -11.36 29.95 -25.47
C MET A 1 -11.31 28.67 -24.58
N HIS A 2 -12.43 27.99 -24.34
CA HIS A 2 -12.48 26.76 -23.52
C HIS A 2 -11.64 25.58 -24.07
N ALA A 3 -11.70 25.28 -25.35
CA ALA A 3 -10.99 24.16 -25.97
C ALA A 3 -9.45 24.29 -25.91
N PHE A 4 -8.91 25.51 -26.00
CA PHE A 4 -7.48 25.75 -25.90
C PHE A 4 -6.95 25.58 -24.47
N CYS A 5 -7.74 25.96 -23.46
CA CYS A 5 -7.40 25.77 -22.07
C CYS A 5 -7.40 24.27 -21.69
N GLN A 6 -8.39 23.51 -22.14
CA GLN A 6 -8.46 22.06 -21.92
C GLN A 6 -7.29 21.29 -22.57
N LYS A 7 -6.90 21.67 -23.79
CA LYS A 7 -5.76 21.06 -24.50
C LYS A 7 -4.42 21.35 -23.81
N LYS A 8 -4.23 22.56 -23.28
CA LYS A 8 -3.04 22.93 -22.52
C LYS A 8 -2.94 22.16 -21.17
N THR A 9 -4.07 22.00 -20.48
CA THR A 9 -4.15 21.24 -19.22
C THR A 9 -3.88 19.75 -19.46
N ALA A 10 -4.38 19.17 -20.55
CA ALA A 10 -4.14 17.78 -20.90
C ALA A 10 -2.64 17.51 -21.20
N ILE A 11 -1.99 18.37 -21.98
CA ILE A 11 -0.54 18.27 -22.29
C ILE A 11 0.30 18.44 -21.00
N MET A 12 -0.07 19.37 -20.12
CA MET A 12 0.62 19.52 -18.84
C MET A 12 0.47 18.28 -17.95
N ASN A 13 -0.70 17.67 -17.91
CA ASN A 13 -0.90 16.43 -17.14
C ASN A 13 -0.09 15.27 -17.71
N GLU A 14 -0.03 15.12 -19.03
CA GLU A 14 0.75 14.08 -19.70
C GLU A 14 2.25 14.18 -19.40
N GLY A 15 2.83 15.38 -19.50
CA GLY A 15 4.24 15.58 -19.16
C GLY A 15 4.55 15.32 -17.68
N LYS A 16 3.66 15.71 -16.78
CA LYS A 16 3.78 15.42 -15.34
C LYS A 16 3.77 13.91 -15.07
N GLU A 17 2.88 13.18 -15.72
CA GLU A 17 2.77 11.73 -15.57
C GLU A 17 3.99 10.98 -16.10
N GLN A 18 4.58 11.43 -17.22
CA GLN A 18 5.81 10.87 -17.77
C GLN A 18 6.98 11.05 -16.80
N ILE A 19 7.15 12.25 -16.23
CA ILE A 19 8.19 12.52 -15.22
C ILE A 19 8.00 11.62 -13.99
N LEU A 20 6.78 11.53 -13.46
CA LEU A 20 6.47 10.67 -12.30
C LEU A 20 6.78 9.21 -12.59
N LYS A 21 6.44 8.70 -13.76
CA LYS A 21 6.69 7.31 -14.14
C LYS A 21 8.19 6.99 -14.13
N VAL A 22 8.99 7.76 -14.84
CA VAL A 22 10.46 7.57 -14.92
C VAL A 22 11.10 7.72 -13.56
N ALA A 23 10.70 8.74 -12.78
CA ALA A 23 11.25 8.98 -11.45
C ALA A 23 10.93 7.81 -10.49
N ILE A 24 9.69 7.29 -10.49
CA ILE A 24 9.30 6.15 -9.67
C ILE A 24 10.15 4.92 -10.03
N GLU A 25 10.24 4.57 -11.31
CA GLU A 25 10.97 3.40 -11.78
C GLU A 25 12.45 3.45 -11.35
N ARG A 26 13.11 4.59 -11.54
CA ARG A 26 14.52 4.76 -11.16
C ARG A 26 14.72 4.81 -9.64
N MET A 27 13.92 5.61 -8.93
CA MET A 27 14.07 5.77 -7.48
C MET A 27 13.77 4.48 -6.72
N GLN A 28 12.89 3.63 -7.21
CA GLN A 28 12.66 2.30 -6.62
C GLN A 28 13.87 1.38 -6.77
N GLN A 29 14.61 1.48 -7.88
CA GLN A 29 15.76 0.63 -8.15
C GLN A 29 17.01 1.06 -7.38
N VAL A 30 17.33 2.36 -7.40
CA VAL A 30 18.64 2.86 -6.92
C VAL A 30 18.53 3.89 -5.77
N GLY A 31 17.33 4.19 -5.30
CA GLY A 31 17.08 5.18 -4.24
C GLY A 31 16.87 6.60 -4.76
N ILE A 32 16.32 7.45 -3.89
CA ILE A 32 15.98 8.84 -4.22
C ILE A 32 17.25 9.66 -4.48
N ARG A 33 18.29 9.46 -3.66
CA ARG A 33 19.51 10.26 -3.75
C ARG A 33 20.29 10.00 -5.03
N SER A 34 20.33 8.77 -5.47
CA SER A 34 21.09 8.34 -6.65
C SER A 34 20.50 8.81 -7.96
N VAL A 35 19.25 9.27 -7.99
CA VAL A 35 18.58 9.78 -9.19
C VAL A 35 18.66 11.30 -9.20
N SER A 36 19.34 11.89 -10.18
CA SER A 36 19.37 13.34 -10.39
C SER A 36 18.22 13.81 -11.28
N ILE A 37 17.91 15.10 -11.24
CA ILE A 37 16.96 15.71 -12.20
C ILE A 37 17.49 15.59 -13.63
N ASP A 38 18.81 15.63 -13.81
CA ASP A 38 19.45 15.46 -15.11
C ASP A 38 19.20 14.09 -15.70
N ASP A 39 19.26 13.04 -14.88
CA ASP A 39 18.99 11.68 -15.36
C ASP A 39 17.56 11.54 -15.87
N ILE A 40 16.60 12.14 -15.16
CA ILE A 40 15.19 12.13 -15.57
C ILE A 40 15.00 12.95 -16.85
N CYS A 41 15.61 14.13 -16.93
CA CYS A 41 15.53 14.99 -18.11
C CYS A 41 16.14 14.33 -19.35
N HIS A 42 17.29 13.69 -19.17
CA HIS A 42 17.99 12.98 -20.24
C HIS A 42 17.13 11.82 -20.79
N GLU A 43 16.55 11.02 -19.89
CA GLU A 43 15.71 9.88 -20.29
C GLU A 43 14.46 10.31 -21.05
N LEU A 44 13.86 11.45 -20.65
CA LEU A 44 12.65 11.98 -21.28
C LEU A 44 12.92 12.90 -22.49
N GLY A 45 14.19 13.18 -22.80
CA GLY A 45 14.53 14.12 -23.86
C GLY A 45 14.05 15.54 -23.60
N MET A 46 13.93 15.96 -22.34
CA MET A 46 13.43 17.29 -21.95
C MET A 46 14.52 18.16 -21.32
N SER A 47 14.32 19.48 -21.40
CA SER A 47 15.21 20.44 -20.74
C SER A 47 14.90 20.52 -19.23
N LYS A 48 15.92 20.88 -18.40
CA LYS A 48 15.70 21.22 -16.98
C LYS A 48 14.65 22.32 -16.82
N LYS A 49 14.65 23.31 -17.68
CA LYS A 49 13.64 24.38 -17.65
C LYS A 49 12.24 23.82 -17.79
N THR A 50 12.04 22.84 -18.66
CA THR A 50 10.76 22.14 -18.84
C THR A 50 10.40 21.34 -17.59
N PHE A 51 11.36 20.63 -17.01
CA PHE A 51 11.14 19.88 -15.75
C PHE A 51 10.66 20.81 -14.61
N TYR A 52 11.33 21.94 -14.40
CA TYR A 52 10.99 22.89 -13.34
C TYR A 52 9.63 23.60 -13.53
N VAL A 53 9.03 23.53 -14.70
CA VAL A 53 7.63 23.94 -14.91
C VAL A 53 6.65 22.99 -14.21
N TYR A 54 7.00 21.69 -14.13
CA TYR A 54 6.16 20.67 -13.50
C TYR A 54 6.44 20.48 -12.00
N PHE A 55 7.72 20.50 -11.64
CA PHE A 55 8.18 20.27 -10.25
C PHE A 55 9.24 21.31 -9.90
N PRO A 56 8.91 22.28 -9.01
CA PRO A 56 9.84 23.36 -8.61
C PRO A 56 11.13 22.83 -7.96
N SER A 57 11.06 21.66 -7.33
CA SER A 57 12.20 21.00 -6.71
C SER A 57 12.12 19.47 -6.80
N LYS A 58 13.21 18.79 -6.44
CA LYS A 58 13.23 17.34 -6.29
C LYS A 58 12.32 16.88 -5.14
N ASP A 59 12.20 17.69 -4.09
CA ASP A 59 11.34 17.40 -2.93
C ASP A 59 9.86 17.42 -3.34
N ASP A 60 9.45 18.39 -4.20
CA ASP A 60 8.08 18.42 -4.77
C ASP A 60 7.79 17.18 -5.63
N LEU A 61 8.79 16.72 -6.39
CA LEU A 61 8.67 15.47 -7.14
C LEU A 61 8.49 14.27 -6.20
N VAL A 62 9.30 14.16 -5.13
CA VAL A 62 9.20 13.07 -4.15
C VAL A 62 7.84 13.11 -3.46
N GLN A 63 7.37 14.27 -3.05
CA GLN A 63 6.03 14.43 -2.46
C GLN A 63 4.92 14.00 -3.42
N ALA A 64 5.01 14.37 -4.69
CA ALA A 64 4.03 13.95 -5.70
C ALA A 64 4.04 12.43 -5.95
N ILE A 65 5.22 11.80 -5.89
CA ILE A 65 5.35 10.33 -5.99
C ILE A 65 4.63 9.66 -4.83
N LEU A 66 4.85 10.13 -3.59
CA LEU A 66 4.19 9.58 -2.41
C LEU A 66 2.67 9.74 -2.48
N HIS A 67 2.19 10.92 -2.86
CA HIS A 67 0.76 11.16 -3.02
C HIS A 67 0.12 10.26 -4.09
N LYS A 68 0.80 10.06 -5.22
CA LYS A 68 0.34 9.11 -6.25
C LYS A 68 0.28 7.68 -5.74
N HIS A 69 1.26 7.26 -4.94
CA HIS A 69 1.27 5.95 -4.29
C HIS A 69 0.08 5.80 -3.33
N GLU A 70 -0.19 6.79 -2.48
CA GLU A 70 -1.31 6.81 -1.55
C GLU A 70 -2.66 6.68 -2.26
N GLN A 71 -2.87 7.49 -3.31
CA GLN A 71 -4.08 7.42 -4.13
C GLN A 71 -4.25 6.06 -4.79
N LYS A 72 -3.16 5.50 -5.34
CA LYS A 72 -3.17 4.20 -5.99
C LYS A 72 -3.56 3.09 -5.00
N VAL A 73 -2.94 3.06 -3.82
CA VAL A 73 -3.24 2.06 -2.79
C VAL A 73 -4.71 2.15 -2.36
N ALA A 74 -5.21 3.34 -2.07
CA ALA A 74 -6.60 3.54 -1.69
C ALA A 74 -7.55 3.05 -2.79
N HIS A 75 -7.30 3.42 -4.04
CA HIS A 75 -8.11 3.02 -5.19
C HIS A 75 -8.10 1.51 -5.44
N ASP A 76 -6.92 0.88 -5.41
CA ASP A 76 -6.78 -0.56 -5.67
C ASP A 76 -7.50 -1.40 -4.60
N LEU A 77 -7.41 -0.98 -3.34
CA LEU A 77 -8.08 -1.64 -2.22
C LEU A 77 -9.61 -1.44 -2.27
N ASP A 78 -10.08 -0.24 -2.58
CA ASP A 78 -11.51 0.04 -2.79
C ASP A 78 -12.09 -0.80 -3.92
N ASN A 79 -11.39 -0.89 -5.04
CA ASN A 79 -11.81 -1.73 -6.16
C ASN A 79 -11.83 -3.22 -5.81
N ALA A 80 -10.85 -3.68 -5.01
CA ALA A 80 -10.83 -5.07 -4.56
C ALA A 80 -12.06 -5.39 -3.71
N LEU A 81 -12.42 -4.50 -2.77
CA LEU A 81 -13.59 -4.68 -1.92
C LEU A 81 -14.92 -4.55 -2.70
N ALA A 82 -14.98 -3.65 -3.68
CA ALA A 82 -16.20 -3.45 -4.48
C ALA A 82 -16.53 -4.63 -5.40
N LYS A 83 -15.50 -5.25 -5.99
CA LYS A 83 -15.66 -6.27 -7.05
C LYS A 83 -15.63 -7.71 -6.57
N ARG A 84 -15.27 -7.97 -5.30
CA ARG A 84 -15.04 -9.32 -4.78
C ARG A 84 -15.82 -9.55 -3.50
N THR A 85 -16.18 -10.81 -3.24
CA THR A 85 -16.69 -11.24 -1.93
C THR A 85 -15.56 -11.27 -0.92
N ILE A 86 -15.88 -11.14 0.37
CA ILE A 86 -14.88 -11.21 1.45
C ILE A 86 -14.13 -12.55 1.44
N THR A 87 -14.83 -13.64 1.14
CA THR A 87 -14.18 -14.96 0.99
C THR A 87 -13.10 -14.96 -0.09
N GLN A 88 -13.36 -14.32 -1.24
CA GLN A 88 -12.35 -14.20 -2.31
C GLN A 88 -11.16 -13.36 -1.88
N VAL A 89 -11.40 -12.23 -1.22
CA VAL A 89 -10.34 -11.35 -0.71
C VAL A 89 -9.44 -12.09 0.29
N ILE A 90 -10.03 -12.82 1.25
CA ILE A 90 -9.28 -13.60 2.25
C ILE A 90 -8.39 -14.65 1.57
N VAL A 91 -8.94 -15.41 0.61
CA VAL A 91 -8.18 -16.46 -0.10
C VAL A 91 -7.03 -15.87 -0.91
N GLU A 92 -7.23 -14.74 -1.58
CA GLU A 92 -6.17 -14.08 -2.34
C GLU A 92 -5.06 -13.55 -1.42
N TRP A 93 -5.42 -12.91 -0.31
CA TRP A 93 -4.43 -12.46 0.68
C TRP A 93 -3.63 -13.61 1.28
N ALA A 94 -4.28 -14.74 1.55
CA ALA A 94 -3.57 -15.94 2.02
C ALA A 94 -2.55 -16.45 0.98
N LYS A 95 -2.91 -16.46 -0.31
CA LYS A 95 -1.98 -16.82 -1.40
C LYS A 95 -0.80 -15.85 -1.52
N ILE A 96 -1.06 -14.54 -1.44
CA ILE A 96 -0.01 -13.52 -1.45
C ILE A 96 0.93 -13.71 -0.26
N ALA A 97 0.40 -13.89 0.95
CA ALA A 97 1.19 -14.12 2.15
C ALA A 97 2.10 -15.34 2.02
N GLN A 98 1.62 -16.44 1.45
CA GLN A 98 2.44 -17.64 1.19
C GLN A 98 3.53 -17.38 0.15
N SER A 99 3.24 -16.60 -0.90
CA SER A 99 4.22 -16.29 -1.96
C SER A 99 5.31 -15.33 -1.48
N THR A 100 5.01 -14.42 -0.57
CA THR A 100 5.96 -13.45 -0.01
C THR A 100 6.88 -14.06 1.03
N GLN A 101 6.51 -15.18 1.66
CA GLN A 101 7.38 -15.93 2.57
C GLN A 101 8.70 -16.38 1.91
N LYS A 102 8.66 -16.67 0.61
CA LYS A 102 9.79 -17.17 -0.17
C LYS A 102 10.69 -16.07 -0.76
N LYS A 103 10.28 -14.80 -0.67
CA LYS A 103 11.05 -13.68 -1.23
C LYS A 103 11.77 -12.92 -0.12
N ASP A 104 13.07 -12.71 -0.32
CA ASP A 104 13.81 -11.70 0.46
C ASP A 104 13.27 -10.32 0.12
N LEU A 105 12.33 -9.85 0.93
CA LEU A 105 11.78 -8.50 0.82
C LEU A 105 12.85 -7.53 1.35
N LYS A 106 13.77 -7.14 0.48
CA LYS A 106 14.64 -6.00 0.74
C LYS A 106 13.77 -4.75 0.79
N THR A 107 13.95 -3.92 1.81
CA THR A 107 13.33 -2.58 1.83
C THR A 107 13.74 -1.87 0.53
N PRO A 108 12.80 -1.40 -0.30
CA PRO A 108 13.14 -0.69 -1.52
C PRO A 108 14.10 0.46 -1.20
N ALA A 109 15.13 0.65 -2.02
CA ALA A 109 16.13 1.70 -1.84
C ALA A 109 15.49 3.09 -1.66
N MET A 110 14.37 3.32 -2.36
CA MET A 110 13.57 4.53 -2.21
C MET A 110 13.03 4.73 -0.79
N MET A 111 12.54 3.68 -0.13
CA MET A 111 11.97 3.80 1.23
C MET A 111 13.06 4.05 2.27
N TYR A 112 14.23 3.43 2.10
CA TYR A 112 15.39 3.70 2.95
C TYR A 112 15.83 5.17 2.86
N ASP A 113 15.94 5.69 1.63
CA ASP A 113 16.31 7.10 1.41
C ASP A 113 15.25 8.07 1.93
N LEU A 114 13.97 7.72 1.78
CA LEU A 114 12.85 8.52 2.28
C LEU A 114 12.93 8.65 3.80
N GLU A 115 13.11 7.54 4.52
CA GLU A 115 13.22 7.54 5.98
C GLU A 115 14.42 8.35 6.45
N LYS A 116 15.57 8.16 5.79
CA LYS A 116 16.84 8.76 6.21
C LYS A 116 16.99 10.25 5.88
N TYR A 117 16.52 10.65 4.69
CA TYR A 117 16.80 11.98 4.14
C TYR A 117 15.57 12.89 4.04
N TYR A 118 14.36 12.32 4.16
CA TYR A 118 13.07 13.03 4.09
C TYR A 118 12.15 12.66 5.27
N PRO A 119 12.64 12.74 6.53
CA PRO A 119 11.91 12.18 7.69
C PRO A 119 10.53 12.79 7.89
N GLN A 120 10.33 14.06 7.54
CA GLN A 120 9.01 14.71 7.63
C GLN A 120 8.03 14.18 6.60
N LEU A 121 8.47 14.00 5.34
CA LEU A 121 7.65 13.39 4.28
C LEU A 121 7.35 11.93 4.59
N PHE A 122 8.34 11.19 5.13
CA PHE A 122 8.15 9.81 5.56
C PHE A 122 7.11 9.68 6.67
N ALA A 123 7.18 10.52 7.70
CA ALA A 123 6.23 10.54 8.80
C ALA A 123 4.80 10.88 8.32
N ALA A 124 4.67 11.89 7.45
CA ALA A 124 3.39 12.25 6.85
C ALA A 124 2.81 11.11 6.00
N HIS A 125 3.64 10.49 5.17
CA HIS A 125 3.26 9.32 4.35
C HIS A 125 2.81 8.14 5.21
N LYS A 126 3.56 7.79 6.26
CA LYS A 126 3.18 6.72 7.21
C LYS A 126 1.81 7.00 7.84
N LYS A 127 1.54 8.25 8.23
CA LYS A 127 0.26 8.65 8.80
C LYS A 127 -0.89 8.43 7.82
N VAL A 128 -0.76 8.94 6.58
CA VAL A 128 -1.79 8.78 5.53
C VAL A 128 -2.03 7.30 5.22
N MET A 129 -0.97 6.49 5.12
CA MET A 129 -1.08 5.06 4.87
C MET A 129 -1.79 4.33 6.01
N ARG A 130 -1.52 4.72 7.27
CA ARG A 130 -2.20 4.15 8.44
C ARG A 130 -3.70 4.47 8.44
N GLU A 131 -4.08 5.73 8.23
CA GLU A 131 -5.47 6.16 8.14
C GLU A 131 -6.22 5.48 6.99
N THR A 132 -5.54 5.30 5.85
CA THR A 132 -6.10 4.57 4.70
C THR A 132 -6.32 3.09 5.04
N ALA A 133 -5.35 2.44 5.67
CA ALA A 133 -5.45 1.04 6.08
C ALA A 133 -6.60 0.84 7.08
N GLU A 134 -6.78 1.76 8.02
CA GLU A 134 -7.86 1.72 9.01
C GLU A 134 -9.24 1.79 8.34
N LYS A 135 -9.46 2.78 7.51
CA LYS A 135 -10.72 2.95 6.77
C LYS A 135 -11.07 1.72 5.93
N ILE A 136 -10.08 1.15 5.26
CA ILE A 136 -10.28 -0.02 4.40
C ILE A 136 -10.54 -1.27 5.23
N LEU A 137 -9.85 -1.44 6.34
CA LEU A 137 -10.06 -2.59 7.21
C LEU A 137 -11.45 -2.56 7.86
N VAL A 138 -11.92 -1.39 8.32
CA VAL A 138 -13.30 -1.23 8.82
C VAL A 138 -14.30 -1.64 7.73
N ARG A 139 -14.19 -1.10 6.52
CA ARG A 139 -15.08 -1.47 5.40
C ARG A 139 -15.01 -2.95 5.01
N PHE A 140 -13.82 -3.55 5.10
CA PHE A 140 -13.66 -4.99 4.90
C PHE A 140 -14.42 -5.80 5.95
N LEU A 141 -14.33 -5.41 7.22
CA LEU A 141 -15.03 -6.06 8.32
C LEU A 141 -16.55 -5.87 8.21
N GLU A 142 -17.03 -4.64 7.96
CA GLU A 142 -18.44 -4.34 7.74
C GLU A 142 -19.04 -5.18 6.60
N LYS A 143 -18.33 -5.24 5.47
CA LYS A 143 -18.74 -6.08 4.34
C LYS A 143 -18.75 -7.56 4.71
N GLY A 144 -17.77 -8.04 5.47
CA GLY A 144 -17.72 -9.41 5.94
C GLY A 144 -18.88 -9.76 6.88
N VAL A 145 -19.30 -8.84 7.74
CA VAL A 145 -20.50 -8.96 8.56
C VAL A 145 -21.74 -9.02 7.67
N SER A 146 -21.88 -8.10 6.72
CA SER A 146 -23.03 -8.04 5.81
C SER A 146 -23.14 -9.28 4.91
N GLU A 147 -22.04 -9.90 4.52
CA GLU A 147 -22.00 -11.16 3.76
C GLU A 147 -22.18 -12.41 4.65
N GLY A 148 -22.28 -12.25 5.98
CA GLY A 148 -22.39 -13.33 6.95
C GLY A 148 -21.11 -14.16 7.09
N ILE A 149 -19.97 -13.64 6.66
CA ILE A 149 -18.65 -14.28 6.82
C ILE A 149 -18.11 -14.05 8.22
N PHE A 150 -18.29 -12.85 8.75
CA PHE A 150 -17.95 -12.51 10.13
C PHE A 150 -19.19 -12.48 11.00
N ARG A 151 -19.01 -12.69 12.30
CA ARG A 151 -20.08 -12.67 13.30
C ARG A 151 -20.69 -11.27 13.39
N ALA A 152 -22.01 -11.20 13.53
CA ALA A 152 -22.74 -9.93 13.55
C ALA A 152 -22.47 -9.09 14.79
N GLU A 153 -22.07 -9.75 15.90
CA GLU A 153 -21.85 -9.12 17.20
C GLU A 153 -20.45 -8.55 17.41
N ILE A 154 -19.55 -8.63 16.41
CA ILE A 154 -18.23 -8.01 16.54
C ILE A 154 -18.33 -6.49 16.45
N ASP A 155 -17.57 -5.81 17.28
CA ASP A 155 -17.29 -4.39 17.14
C ASP A 155 -16.18 -4.21 16.07
N VAL A 156 -16.55 -3.76 14.89
CA VAL A 156 -15.63 -3.67 13.73
C VAL A 156 -14.49 -2.67 13.97
N ASP A 157 -14.75 -1.58 14.70
CA ASP A 157 -13.74 -0.56 15.00
C ASP A 157 -12.71 -1.11 15.98
N VAL A 158 -13.17 -1.82 17.02
CA VAL A 158 -12.28 -2.48 17.99
C VAL A 158 -11.43 -3.55 17.32
N VAL A 159 -12.02 -4.39 16.46
CA VAL A 159 -11.28 -5.43 15.72
C VAL A 159 -10.25 -4.80 14.79
N ALA A 160 -10.62 -3.73 14.06
CA ALA A 160 -9.71 -3.01 13.18
C ALA A 160 -8.53 -2.40 13.95
N MET A 161 -8.81 -1.73 15.06
CA MET A 161 -7.78 -1.15 15.94
C MET A 161 -6.82 -2.23 16.45
N MET A 162 -7.33 -3.32 17.02
CA MET A 162 -6.49 -4.43 17.52
C MET A 162 -5.61 -5.03 16.43
N PHE A 163 -6.16 -5.22 15.23
CA PHE A 163 -5.41 -5.75 14.09
C PHE A 163 -4.27 -4.83 13.68
N LEU A 164 -4.54 -3.55 13.50
CA LEU A 164 -3.57 -2.58 13.02
C LEU A 164 -2.49 -2.28 14.05
N ASP A 165 -2.85 -2.09 15.32
CA ASP A 165 -1.87 -1.83 16.37
C ASP A 165 -0.86 -2.98 16.51
N MET A 166 -1.33 -4.22 16.46
CA MET A 166 -0.43 -5.37 16.48
C MET A 166 0.41 -5.45 15.19
N GLN A 167 -0.17 -5.11 14.02
CA GLN A 167 0.55 -5.12 12.75
C GLN A 167 1.69 -4.09 12.75
N TYR A 168 1.42 -2.86 13.17
CA TYR A 168 2.44 -1.82 13.25
C TYR A 168 3.49 -2.14 14.32
N ARG A 169 3.07 -2.71 15.46
CA ARG A 169 4.00 -3.15 16.50
C ARG A 169 4.98 -4.21 15.99
N LEU A 170 4.50 -5.21 15.24
CA LEU A 170 5.37 -6.23 14.64
C LEU A 170 6.34 -5.63 13.62
N LEU A 171 5.87 -4.68 12.82
CA LEU A 171 6.72 -3.98 11.85
C LEU A 171 7.82 -3.19 12.57
N ASP A 172 7.50 -2.45 13.61
CA ASP A 172 8.47 -1.69 14.40
C ASP A 172 9.52 -2.60 15.06
N LEU A 173 9.12 -3.75 15.62
CA LEU A 173 10.02 -4.73 16.22
C LEU A 173 10.97 -5.36 15.17
N MET A 174 10.47 -5.57 13.95
CA MET A 174 11.29 -6.06 12.84
C MET A 174 12.28 -5.00 12.36
N THR A 175 11.83 -3.76 12.14
CA THR A 175 12.69 -2.68 11.62
C THR A 175 13.73 -2.21 12.62
N SER A 176 13.43 -2.28 13.91
CA SER A 176 14.38 -1.98 15.00
C SER A 176 15.38 -3.13 15.29
N GLY A 177 15.26 -4.25 14.58
CA GLY A 177 16.12 -5.43 14.81
C GLY A 177 15.87 -6.16 16.13
N GLN A 178 14.77 -5.87 16.84
CA GLN A 178 14.40 -6.55 18.09
C GLN A 178 13.78 -7.92 17.86
N MET A 179 13.36 -8.20 16.64
CA MET A 179 12.83 -9.50 16.21
C MET A 179 13.37 -9.88 14.84
N THR A 180 13.60 -11.18 14.65
CA THR A 180 13.94 -11.74 13.34
C THR A 180 12.71 -11.80 12.42
N LYS A 181 12.93 -11.93 11.12
CA LYS A 181 11.84 -12.11 10.14
C LYS A 181 11.02 -13.37 10.45
N GLU A 182 11.67 -14.44 10.86
CA GLU A 182 11.06 -15.72 11.22
C GLU A 182 10.14 -15.59 12.43
N GLU A 183 10.57 -14.87 13.46
CA GLU A 183 9.76 -14.59 14.66
C GLU A 183 8.54 -13.74 14.32
N VAL A 184 8.72 -12.65 13.57
CA VAL A 184 7.62 -11.78 13.12
C VAL A 184 6.61 -12.57 12.30
N HIS A 185 7.11 -13.44 11.42
CA HIS A 185 6.27 -14.28 10.58
C HIS A 185 5.46 -15.29 11.42
N ARG A 186 6.12 -16.01 12.33
CA ARG A 186 5.46 -16.96 13.24
C ARG A 186 4.38 -16.28 14.09
N ILE A 187 4.68 -15.11 14.67
CA ILE A 187 3.73 -14.35 15.48
C ILE A 187 2.58 -13.82 14.62
N GLY A 188 2.89 -13.31 13.43
CA GLY A 188 1.88 -12.83 12.48
C GLY A 188 0.88 -13.92 12.08
N HIS A 189 1.35 -15.12 11.80
CA HIS A 189 0.50 -16.29 11.52
C HIS A 189 -0.39 -16.67 12.70
N GLN A 190 0.20 -16.83 13.89
CA GLN A 190 -0.53 -17.18 15.09
C GLN A 190 -1.63 -16.16 15.40
N ARG A 191 -1.27 -14.88 15.33
CA ARG A 191 -2.22 -13.77 15.51
C ARG A 191 -3.37 -13.83 14.51
N MET A 192 -3.07 -14.05 13.24
CA MET A 192 -4.08 -14.13 12.19
C MET A 192 -5.03 -15.31 12.42
N ASP A 193 -4.50 -16.48 12.78
CA ASP A 193 -5.32 -17.66 13.10
C ASP A 193 -6.27 -17.39 14.27
N ILE A 194 -5.75 -16.81 15.37
CA ILE A 194 -6.55 -16.46 16.55
C ILE A 194 -7.64 -15.44 16.18
N LEU A 195 -7.28 -14.37 15.47
CA LEU A 195 -8.23 -13.34 15.09
C LEU A 195 -9.32 -13.90 14.17
N MET A 196 -8.94 -14.63 13.14
CA MET A 196 -9.89 -15.22 12.20
C MET A 196 -10.85 -16.18 12.90
N ARG A 197 -10.38 -17.04 13.81
CA ARG A 197 -11.24 -17.91 14.61
C ARG A 197 -12.16 -17.11 15.54
N GLY A 198 -11.70 -15.97 16.04
CA GLY A 198 -12.48 -15.08 16.89
C GLY A 198 -13.60 -14.34 16.16
N ILE A 199 -13.42 -13.98 14.88
CA ILE A 199 -14.38 -13.16 14.15
C ILE A 199 -15.21 -13.91 13.11
N LEU A 200 -14.77 -15.10 12.63
CA LEU A 200 -15.53 -15.88 11.66
C LEU A 200 -16.86 -16.40 12.26
N SER A 201 -17.93 -16.31 11.48
CA SER A 201 -19.17 -17.03 11.75
C SER A 201 -19.03 -18.52 11.42
N GLU A 202 -19.93 -19.37 11.87
CA GLU A 202 -19.96 -20.78 11.47
C GLU A 202 -20.11 -20.95 9.96
N SER A 203 -21.02 -20.18 9.34
CA SER A 203 -21.23 -20.17 7.90
C SER A 203 -20.00 -19.64 7.13
N GLY A 204 -19.34 -18.63 7.66
CA GLY A 204 -18.11 -18.08 7.09
C GLY A 204 -16.97 -19.10 7.09
N LEU A 205 -16.82 -19.83 8.17
CA LEU A 205 -15.81 -20.90 8.29
C LEU A 205 -16.06 -22.01 7.25
N LEU A 206 -17.31 -22.43 7.05
CA LEU A 206 -17.66 -23.43 6.05
C LEU A 206 -17.35 -22.95 4.63
N ARG A 207 -17.80 -21.75 4.28
CA ARG A 207 -17.55 -21.15 2.95
C ARG A 207 -16.06 -21.00 2.64
N LEU A 208 -15.24 -20.60 3.62
CA LEU A 208 -13.80 -20.51 3.45
C LEU A 208 -13.16 -21.88 3.22
N ARG A 209 -13.55 -22.90 3.98
CA ARG A 209 -13.06 -24.28 3.79
C ARG A 209 -13.37 -24.83 2.41
N GLU A 210 -14.59 -24.63 1.92
CA GLU A 210 -15.00 -25.05 0.57
C GLU A 210 -14.18 -24.32 -0.50
N LYS A 211 -14.00 -22.98 -0.35
CA LYS A 211 -13.27 -22.19 -1.32
C LYS A 211 -11.79 -22.55 -1.39
N VAL A 212 -11.17 -22.88 -0.25
CA VAL A 212 -9.79 -23.36 -0.20
C VAL A 212 -9.65 -24.72 -0.88
N LYS A 213 -10.57 -25.68 -0.61
CA LYS A 213 -10.56 -27.01 -1.27
C LYS A 213 -10.67 -26.92 -2.79
N ASN A 214 -11.45 -25.98 -3.32
CA ASN A 214 -11.68 -25.81 -4.76
C ASN A 214 -10.59 -25.00 -5.47
N ASN A 215 -9.59 -24.47 -4.77
CA ASN A 215 -8.48 -23.67 -5.30
C ASN A 215 -7.11 -24.35 -5.15
N ILE A 216 -7.08 -25.59 -4.63
CA ILE A 216 -5.95 -26.53 -4.63
C ILE A 216 -6.13 -27.53 -5.74
#